data_7cfba15c212cd5a390cc68e318977b3f
#
_entry.id   7cfba15c212cd5a390cc68e318977b3f
#
_cell.length_a   1.000
_cell.length_b   1.000
_cell.length_c   1.000
_cell.angle_alpha   90.00
_cell.angle_beta   90.00
_cell.angle_gamma   90.00
#
_symmetry.space_group_name_H-M   'P 1'
#
loop_
_entity.id
_entity.type
_entity.pdbx_description
1 polymer ?
#
loop_
_entity_poly.entity_id
_entity_poly.type
_entity_poly.pdbx_seq_one_letter_code
_entity_poly.pdbx_strand_id
1 'polypeptide(L)'
;MTFYAVYDSIFGIMDTSFLKDDSFVALEKSAFQAIQRIFPCEENLLDCVPTDKIVEAFQKDIVSEEKPFLIRVSGQSGSGKSSQLAPAIQDVFKKVPYLKINVGAFAPFHPKYQEWQKNDPDHMRENTNGFALRALVSFYKHCILNRVNLIFDMTLLEPEVDLYLMTLAKKMGYRIQMHVLCVPRKVSDYFIMHRQQLTGRFVKPTSSNYFFTALAPCLKALTRSGIFNKNDGLILWSHFLTNPIQVTNLNNGAVLRKLNLFQRRDNTRIKNPQDLLKVKKRWMKSICKGVLNNV
;
A
#
# COMPACT_ATOMS: atom_id res chain seq x y z
N MET A 1 -12.83 9.80 29.03
CA MET A 1 -12.83 8.31 28.95
C MET A 1 -12.11 7.97 27.67
N THR A 2 -10.90 7.44 27.75
CA THR A 2 -10.06 7.10 26.62
C THR A 2 -10.69 5.95 25.84
N PHE A 3 -10.71 6.02 24.51
CA PHE A 3 -11.27 5.05 23.56
C PHE A 3 -10.86 3.58 23.83
N TYR A 4 -9.75 3.35 24.52
CA TYR A 4 -9.26 2.04 24.94
C TYR A 4 -10.16 1.30 25.93
N ALA A 5 -10.92 2.02 26.77
CA ALA A 5 -11.73 1.41 27.84
C ALA A 5 -13.05 0.78 27.37
N VAL A 6 -13.55 1.12 26.19
CA VAL A 6 -14.81 0.58 25.65
C VAL A 6 -14.59 -0.74 24.90
N TYR A 7 -13.39 -0.99 24.38
CA TYR A 7 -13.06 -2.18 23.57
C TYR A 7 -12.72 -3.42 24.38
N ASP A 8 -12.20 -3.26 25.60
CA ASP A 8 -11.83 -4.40 26.48
C ASP A 8 -13.03 -5.27 26.89
N SER A 9 -14.26 -4.76 26.73
CA SER A 9 -15.47 -5.45 27.17
C SER A 9 -16.14 -6.34 26.09
N ILE A 10 -15.81 -6.20 24.82
CA ILE A 10 -16.52 -6.88 23.73
C ILE A 10 -15.76 -8.05 23.12
N PHE A 11 -14.42 -8.00 23.08
CA PHE A 11 -13.60 -8.98 22.32
C PHE A 11 -12.53 -9.71 23.13
N GLY A 12 -12.49 -9.56 24.46
CA GLY A 12 -11.38 -10.06 25.27
C GLY A 12 -10.11 -9.20 25.08
N ILE A 13 -9.34 -9.03 26.15
CA ILE A 13 -8.13 -8.21 26.16
C ILE A 13 -7.15 -8.79 25.13
N MET A 14 -7.02 -8.13 23.98
CA MET A 14 -5.94 -8.48 23.03
C MET A 14 -4.60 -8.10 23.66
N ASP A 15 -3.66 -9.02 23.61
CA ASP A 15 -2.30 -8.76 24.08
C ASP A 15 -1.62 -7.73 23.16
N THR A 16 -1.58 -6.49 23.62
CA THR A 16 -0.86 -5.38 22.96
C THR A 16 0.49 -5.10 23.62
N SER A 17 0.95 -5.98 24.54
CA SER A 17 2.23 -5.81 25.26
C SER A 17 3.42 -5.67 24.31
N PHE A 18 3.35 -6.34 23.14
CA PHE A 18 4.38 -6.23 22.11
C PHE A 18 4.64 -4.79 21.63
N LEU A 19 3.67 -3.88 21.77
CA LEU A 19 3.87 -2.46 21.42
C LEU A 19 4.93 -1.77 22.29
N LYS A 20 5.26 -2.36 23.42
CA LYS A 20 6.29 -1.90 24.36
C LYS A 20 7.60 -2.68 24.22
N ASP A 21 7.64 -3.74 23.39
CA ASP A 21 8.86 -4.51 23.16
C ASP A 21 9.91 -3.62 22.49
N ASP A 22 11.12 -3.60 23.02
CA ASP A 22 12.22 -2.78 22.49
C ASP A 22 12.46 -2.99 21.00
N SER A 23 12.35 -4.25 20.55
CA SER A 23 12.51 -4.61 19.14
C SER A 23 11.40 -4.03 18.25
N PHE A 24 10.16 -3.99 18.73
CA PHE A 24 9.04 -3.41 17.99
C PHE A 24 9.11 -1.88 17.98
N VAL A 25 9.44 -1.27 19.12
CA VAL A 25 9.66 0.18 19.24
C VAL A 25 10.80 0.63 18.32
N ALA A 26 11.91 -0.12 18.29
CA ALA A 26 13.02 0.16 17.38
C ALA A 26 12.61 0.06 15.91
N LEU A 27 11.79 -0.93 15.54
CA LEU A 27 11.27 -1.10 14.18
C LEU A 27 10.34 0.05 13.80
N GLU A 28 9.44 0.47 14.67
CA GLU A 28 8.57 1.63 14.46
C GLU A 28 9.38 2.91 14.25
N LYS A 29 10.35 3.18 15.12
CA LYS A 29 11.26 4.33 15.01
C LYS A 29 12.03 4.31 13.68
N SER A 30 12.57 3.15 13.30
CA SER A 30 13.29 2.98 12.02
C SER A 30 12.38 3.25 10.82
N ALA A 31 11.12 2.80 10.86
CA ALA A 31 10.15 3.07 9.80
C ALA A 31 9.86 4.56 9.64
N PHE A 32 9.65 5.29 10.75
CA PHE A 32 9.42 6.74 10.69
C PHE A 32 10.66 7.52 10.26
N GLN A 33 11.86 7.09 10.65
CA GLN A 33 13.11 7.67 10.14
C GLN A 33 13.28 7.43 8.63
N ALA A 34 12.93 6.25 8.13
CA ALA A 34 12.94 5.95 6.70
C ALA A 34 11.96 6.84 5.93
N ILE A 35 10.75 7.05 6.46
CA ILE A 35 9.79 8.00 5.86
C ILE A 35 10.35 9.41 5.81
N GLN A 36 10.97 9.89 6.88
CA GLN A 36 11.56 11.23 6.95
C GLN A 36 12.68 11.41 5.92
N ARG A 37 13.49 10.37 5.72
CA ARG A 37 14.58 10.39 4.73
C ARG A 37 14.08 10.52 3.30
N ILE A 38 12.95 9.86 2.97
CA ILE A 38 12.40 9.84 1.60
C ILE A 38 11.54 11.06 1.33
N PHE A 39 10.70 11.41 2.30
CA PHE A 39 9.75 12.51 2.23
C PHE A 39 9.90 13.38 3.48
N PRO A 40 10.87 14.30 3.48
CA PRO A 40 11.05 15.21 4.60
C PRO A 40 9.75 15.98 4.88
N CYS A 41 9.43 16.13 6.15
CA CYS A 41 8.31 16.91 6.64
C CYS A 41 8.81 17.77 7.81
N GLU A 42 8.31 18.98 7.94
CA GLU A 42 8.66 19.85 9.08
C GLU A 42 8.28 19.16 10.39
N GLU A 43 9.18 19.13 11.38
CA GLU A 43 8.98 18.39 12.64
C GLU A 43 7.75 18.85 13.40
N ASN A 44 7.48 20.16 13.42
CA ASN A 44 6.31 20.73 14.05
C ASN A 44 4.97 20.29 13.43
N LEU A 45 4.97 19.84 12.18
CA LEU A 45 3.78 19.25 11.55
C LEU A 45 3.54 17.80 11.96
N LEU A 46 4.52 17.14 12.57
CA LEU A 46 4.41 15.74 13.00
C LEU A 46 3.58 15.60 14.28
N ASP A 47 3.74 16.54 15.20
CA ASP A 47 2.93 16.64 16.41
C ASP A 47 1.50 17.11 16.12
N CYS A 48 1.31 17.70 14.92
CA CYS A 48 0.03 18.24 14.43
C CYS A 48 -0.72 17.29 13.49
N VAL A 49 -0.33 16.01 13.34
CA VAL A 49 -1.17 15.06 12.62
C VAL A 49 -2.50 14.99 13.37
N PRO A 50 -3.60 15.55 12.83
CA PRO A 50 -4.87 15.63 13.54
C PRO A 50 -5.52 14.26 13.60
N THR A 51 -4.98 13.38 14.44
CA THR A 51 -5.40 11.98 14.55
C THR A 51 -6.90 11.88 14.79
N ASP A 52 -7.43 12.73 15.66
CA ASP A 52 -8.86 12.73 15.99
C ASP A 52 -9.72 13.12 14.79
N LYS A 53 -9.34 14.16 14.04
CA LYS A 53 -10.06 14.59 12.82
C LYS A 53 -10.00 13.53 11.72
N ILE A 54 -8.87 12.83 11.60
CA ILE A 54 -8.72 11.74 10.64
C ILE A 54 -9.61 10.58 11.06
N VAL A 55 -9.57 10.16 12.32
CA VAL A 55 -10.43 9.09 12.84
C VAL A 55 -11.90 9.45 12.66
N GLU A 56 -12.32 10.67 12.98
CA GLU A 56 -13.68 11.16 12.79
C GLU A 56 -14.13 11.09 11.32
N ALA A 57 -13.25 11.51 10.39
CA ALA A 57 -13.56 11.47 8.94
C ALA A 57 -13.80 10.04 8.41
N PHE A 58 -13.18 9.03 9.00
CA PHE A 58 -13.31 7.62 8.61
C PHE A 58 -14.15 6.79 9.59
N GLN A 59 -14.71 7.38 10.65
CA GLN A 59 -15.36 6.67 11.76
C GLN A 59 -16.50 5.74 11.31
N LYS A 60 -17.27 6.12 10.29
CA LYS A 60 -18.38 5.34 9.76
C LYS A 60 -17.94 4.02 9.09
N ASP A 61 -16.71 3.98 8.64
CA ASP A 61 -16.13 2.84 7.91
C ASP A 61 -15.28 1.94 8.83
N ILE A 62 -15.13 2.32 10.12
CA ILE A 62 -14.38 1.56 11.10
C ILE A 62 -15.30 0.52 11.75
N VAL A 63 -15.23 -0.70 11.21
CA VAL A 63 -15.96 -1.86 11.74
C VAL A 63 -14.93 -2.90 12.19
N SER A 64 -15.01 -3.29 13.47
CA SER A 64 -14.10 -4.30 14.03
C SER A 64 -14.53 -5.72 13.66
N GLU A 65 -13.57 -6.58 13.39
CA GLU A 65 -13.76 -7.95 12.95
C GLU A 65 -13.00 -8.95 13.84
N GLU A 66 -13.61 -10.08 14.15
CA GLU A 66 -12.96 -11.14 14.96
C GLU A 66 -11.78 -11.76 14.21
N LYS A 67 -11.89 -11.94 12.89
CA LYS A 67 -10.86 -12.52 12.02
C LYS A 67 -10.49 -11.54 10.92
N PRO A 68 -9.77 -10.44 11.25
CA PRO A 68 -9.52 -9.38 10.30
C PRO A 68 -8.58 -9.81 9.18
N PHE A 69 -8.76 -9.19 8.01
CA PHE A 69 -7.84 -9.34 6.90
C PHE A 69 -7.21 -8.01 6.50
N LEU A 70 -5.99 -8.11 5.98
CA LEU A 70 -5.28 -7.05 5.32
C LEU A 70 -5.00 -7.44 3.88
N ILE A 71 -5.57 -6.70 2.93
CA ILE A 71 -5.19 -6.80 1.53
C ILE A 71 -4.28 -5.64 1.18
N ARG A 72 -3.00 -5.95 1.02
CA ARG A 72 -2.00 -4.97 0.60
C ARG A 72 -1.92 -4.94 -0.93
N VAL A 73 -2.23 -3.80 -1.53
CA VAL A 73 -2.06 -3.55 -2.96
C VAL A 73 -0.82 -2.70 -3.16
N SER A 74 0.21 -3.24 -3.81
CA SER A 74 1.49 -2.58 -3.99
C SER A 74 1.98 -2.64 -5.44
N GLY A 75 3.02 -1.90 -5.73
CA GLY A 75 3.62 -1.80 -7.06
C GLY A 75 4.19 -0.41 -7.31
N GLN A 76 5.01 -0.28 -8.33
CA GLN A 76 5.63 1.01 -8.67
C GLN A 76 4.61 2.05 -9.13
N SER A 77 5.01 3.31 -9.11
CA SER A 77 4.21 4.41 -9.68
C SER A 77 3.92 4.12 -11.16
N GLY A 78 2.70 4.40 -11.62
CA GLY A 78 2.31 4.11 -13.01
C GLY A 78 2.10 2.63 -13.35
N SER A 79 2.20 1.70 -12.39
CA SER A 79 1.97 0.28 -12.68
C SER A 79 0.50 -0.07 -12.96
N GLY A 80 -0.45 0.79 -12.57
CA GLY A 80 -1.89 0.52 -12.69
C GLY A 80 -2.52 -0.07 -11.41
N LYS A 81 -1.80 -0.09 -10.28
CA LYS A 81 -2.33 -0.64 -9.02
C LYS A 81 -3.64 0.01 -8.58
N SER A 82 -3.72 1.34 -8.55
CA SER A 82 -4.92 2.07 -8.08
C SER A 82 -6.04 2.16 -9.11
N SER A 83 -5.70 2.09 -10.43
CA SER A 83 -6.70 2.21 -11.50
C SER A 83 -7.22 0.87 -12.02
N GLN A 84 -6.58 -0.23 -11.69
CA GLN A 84 -6.89 -1.56 -12.22
C GLN A 84 -6.92 -2.64 -11.14
N LEU A 85 -5.81 -2.85 -10.42
CA LEU A 85 -5.70 -3.94 -9.45
C LEU A 85 -6.59 -3.71 -8.22
N ALA A 86 -6.53 -2.53 -7.61
CA ALA A 86 -7.32 -2.22 -6.43
C ALA A 86 -8.84 -2.26 -6.72
N PRO A 87 -9.37 -1.69 -7.82
CA PRO A 87 -10.80 -1.83 -8.16
C PRO A 87 -11.24 -3.27 -8.38
N ALA A 88 -10.40 -4.11 -9.01
CA ALA A 88 -10.72 -5.52 -9.21
C ALA A 88 -10.78 -6.30 -7.89
N ILE A 89 -9.88 -6.00 -6.96
CA ILE A 89 -9.89 -6.57 -5.60
C ILE A 89 -11.15 -6.09 -4.85
N GLN A 90 -11.47 -4.80 -4.91
CA GLN A 90 -12.67 -4.24 -4.27
C GLN A 90 -13.96 -4.91 -4.77
N ASP A 91 -14.06 -5.23 -6.06
CA ASP A 91 -15.23 -5.91 -6.60
C ASP A 91 -15.43 -7.32 -6.00
N VAL A 92 -14.34 -8.01 -5.71
CA VAL A 92 -14.38 -9.32 -5.02
C VAL A 92 -14.90 -9.18 -3.58
N PHE A 93 -14.46 -8.15 -2.87
CA PHE A 93 -14.80 -7.93 -1.45
C PHE A 93 -16.01 -7.04 -1.21
N LYS A 94 -16.77 -6.66 -2.24
CA LYS A 94 -17.90 -5.70 -2.13
C LYS A 94 -19.01 -6.07 -1.15
N LYS A 95 -19.08 -7.34 -0.75
CA LYS A 95 -20.07 -7.84 0.23
C LYS A 95 -19.54 -7.93 1.66
N VAL A 96 -18.25 -7.63 1.87
CA VAL A 96 -17.60 -7.71 3.17
C VAL A 96 -17.25 -6.28 3.60
N PRO A 97 -17.55 -5.87 4.84
CA PRO A 97 -17.13 -4.56 5.34
C PRO A 97 -15.60 -4.45 5.31
N TYR A 98 -15.09 -3.39 4.73
CA TYR A 98 -13.67 -3.04 4.76
C TYR A 98 -13.47 -1.54 4.59
N LEU A 99 -12.36 -1.05 5.11
CA LEU A 99 -11.90 0.31 4.87
C LEU A 99 -10.78 0.31 3.82
N LYS A 100 -10.92 1.16 2.80
CA LYS A 100 -9.85 1.39 1.82
C LYS A 100 -9.07 2.63 2.17
N ILE A 101 -7.76 2.47 2.34
CA ILE A 101 -6.85 3.57 2.63
C ILE A 101 -5.72 3.67 1.60
N ASN A 102 -5.32 4.90 1.29
CA ASN A 102 -4.18 5.23 0.43
C ASN A 102 -3.60 6.59 0.81
N VAL A 103 -2.35 6.86 0.45
CA VAL A 103 -1.65 8.11 0.84
C VAL A 103 -2.42 9.36 0.41
N GLY A 104 -3.04 9.36 -0.76
CA GLY A 104 -3.74 10.53 -1.29
C GLY A 104 -4.95 10.97 -0.45
N ALA A 105 -5.56 10.06 0.29
CA ALA A 105 -6.70 10.37 1.16
C ALA A 105 -6.31 11.24 2.37
N PHE A 106 -5.04 11.29 2.73
CA PHE A 106 -4.55 12.01 3.90
C PHE A 106 -3.98 13.40 3.57
N ALA A 107 -3.69 13.70 2.32
CA ALA A 107 -3.18 15.00 1.90
C ALA A 107 -4.11 16.18 2.30
N PRO A 108 -5.46 16.08 2.20
CA PRO A 108 -6.36 17.16 2.59
C PRO A 108 -6.30 17.57 4.07
N PHE A 109 -5.76 16.72 4.94
CA PHE A 109 -5.57 17.04 6.37
C PHE A 109 -4.35 17.91 6.63
N HIS A 110 -3.49 18.15 5.63
CA HIS A 110 -2.35 19.04 5.75
C HIS A 110 -2.82 20.49 5.95
N PRO A 111 -2.28 21.25 6.93
CA PRO A 111 -2.75 22.61 7.22
C PRO A 111 -2.74 23.56 6.00
N LYS A 112 -1.72 23.45 5.15
CA LYS A 112 -1.57 24.27 3.92
C LYS A 112 -2.15 23.63 2.66
N TYR A 113 -2.96 22.57 2.77
CA TYR A 113 -3.47 21.85 1.58
C TYR A 113 -4.27 22.76 0.65
N GLN A 114 -5.21 23.53 1.20
CA GLN A 114 -6.07 24.43 0.41
C GLN A 114 -5.28 25.57 -0.22
N GLU A 115 -4.28 26.10 0.49
CA GLU A 115 -3.38 27.11 -0.03
C GLU A 115 -2.63 26.61 -1.26
N TRP A 116 -1.98 25.44 -1.15
CA TRP A 116 -1.24 24.85 -2.28
C TRP A 116 -2.15 24.39 -3.41
N GLN A 117 -3.34 23.90 -3.10
CA GLN A 117 -4.31 23.53 -4.13
C GLN A 117 -4.68 24.74 -5.02
N LYS A 118 -4.73 25.93 -4.45
CA LYS A 118 -5.05 27.17 -5.16
C LYS A 118 -3.83 27.78 -5.86
N ASN A 119 -2.68 27.83 -5.18
CA ASN A 119 -1.53 28.63 -5.58
C ASN A 119 -0.44 27.81 -6.29
N ASP A 120 -0.34 26.49 -6.02
CA ASP A 120 0.69 25.61 -6.55
C ASP A 120 0.15 24.17 -6.72
N PRO A 121 -0.88 23.96 -7.57
CA PRO A 121 -1.53 22.67 -7.73
C PRO A 121 -0.57 21.60 -8.29
N ASP A 122 0.42 21.98 -9.07
CA ASP A 122 1.37 21.06 -9.70
C ASP A 122 2.32 20.42 -8.67
N HIS A 123 2.74 21.17 -7.64
CA HIS A 123 3.62 20.69 -6.58
C HIS A 123 2.88 20.30 -5.29
N MET A 124 1.57 20.57 -5.20
CA MET A 124 0.75 20.29 -4.01
C MET A 124 0.98 18.90 -3.44
N ARG A 125 1.03 17.89 -4.32
CA ARG A 125 1.24 16.51 -3.90
C ARG A 125 2.63 16.29 -3.30
N GLU A 126 3.64 16.89 -3.87
CA GLU A 126 5.01 16.79 -3.39
C GLU A 126 5.13 17.43 -2.00
N ASN A 127 4.55 18.61 -1.86
CA ASN A 127 4.53 19.37 -0.62
C ASN A 127 3.75 18.66 0.50
N THR A 128 2.75 17.83 0.17
CA THR A 128 1.92 17.13 1.15
C THR A 128 2.34 15.67 1.41
N ASN A 129 3.18 15.05 0.57
CA ASN A 129 3.46 13.62 0.65
C ASN A 129 4.06 13.17 1.99
N GLY A 130 5.00 13.94 2.56
CA GLY A 130 5.63 13.62 3.83
C GLY A 130 4.63 13.54 4.97
N PHE A 131 3.79 14.57 5.09
CA PHE A 131 2.70 14.61 6.05
C PHE A 131 1.68 13.49 5.81
N ALA A 132 1.19 13.36 4.56
CA ALA A 132 0.15 12.39 4.21
C ALA A 132 0.58 10.94 4.46
N LEU A 133 1.86 10.62 4.24
CA LEU A 133 2.38 9.28 4.50
C LEU A 133 2.46 8.99 6.00
N ARG A 134 2.88 9.96 6.81
CA ARG A 134 2.91 9.79 8.26
C ARG A 134 1.53 9.66 8.86
N ALA A 135 0.61 10.53 8.44
CA ALA A 135 -0.80 10.45 8.82
C ALA A 135 -1.41 9.09 8.46
N LEU A 136 -1.11 8.59 7.25
CA LEU A 136 -1.53 7.26 6.83
C LEU A 136 -0.99 6.15 7.74
N VAL A 137 0.31 6.19 8.09
CA VAL A 137 0.94 5.15 8.92
C VAL A 137 0.36 5.18 10.34
N SER A 138 0.14 6.37 10.91
CA SER A 138 -0.52 6.53 12.21
C SER A 138 -1.96 6.02 12.19
N PHE A 139 -2.72 6.37 11.17
CA PHE A 139 -4.09 5.89 10.99
C PHE A 139 -4.16 4.39 10.69
N TYR A 140 -3.22 3.85 9.91
CA TYR A 140 -3.08 2.40 9.71
C TYR A 140 -2.90 1.68 11.06
N LYS A 141 -2.00 2.18 11.92
CA LYS A 141 -1.82 1.64 13.28
C LYS A 141 -3.14 1.64 14.05
N HIS A 142 -3.89 2.75 14.01
CA HIS A 142 -5.21 2.85 14.62
C HIS A 142 -6.17 1.76 14.09
N CYS A 143 -6.28 1.61 12.78
CA CYS A 143 -7.16 0.60 12.17
C CYS A 143 -6.76 -0.84 12.54
N ILE A 144 -5.46 -1.14 12.53
CA ILE A 144 -4.95 -2.48 12.88
C ILE A 144 -5.24 -2.81 14.34
N LEU A 145 -5.03 -1.87 15.25
CA LEU A 145 -5.34 -2.05 16.67
C LEU A 145 -6.86 -2.22 16.93
N ASN A 146 -7.69 -1.61 16.09
CA ASN A 146 -9.16 -1.75 16.12
C ASN A 146 -9.66 -2.92 15.25
N ARG A 147 -8.79 -3.77 14.72
CA ARG A 147 -9.13 -5.00 13.96
C ARG A 147 -10.02 -4.76 12.74
N VAL A 148 -9.82 -3.64 12.05
CA VAL A 148 -10.60 -3.25 10.86
C VAL A 148 -10.10 -4.00 9.64
N ASN A 149 -10.99 -4.60 8.86
CA ASN A 149 -10.62 -5.14 7.54
C ASN A 149 -10.10 -4.03 6.64
N LEU A 150 -8.91 -4.20 6.07
CA LEU A 150 -8.26 -3.17 5.27
C LEU A 150 -7.97 -3.62 3.83
N ILE A 151 -8.27 -2.73 2.88
CA ILE A 151 -7.62 -2.71 1.56
C ILE A 151 -6.66 -1.53 1.54
N PHE A 152 -5.38 -1.83 1.57
CA PHE A 152 -4.30 -0.86 1.75
C PHE A 152 -3.51 -0.66 0.45
N ASP A 153 -3.78 0.44 -0.28
CA ASP A 153 -3.13 0.79 -1.56
C ASP A 153 -1.97 1.76 -1.31
N MET A 154 -0.77 1.22 -1.26
CA MET A 154 0.47 1.99 -1.09
C MET A 154 1.62 1.35 -1.86
N THR A 155 2.49 2.17 -2.47
CA THR A 155 3.76 1.69 -3.03
C THR A 155 4.63 1.07 -1.94
N LEU A 156 5.48 0.11 -2.30
CA LEU A 156 6.59 -0.29 -1.44
C LEU A 156 7.60 0.86 -1.39
N LEU A 157 7.99 1.27 -0.20
CA LEU A 157 8.83 2.45 0.02
C LEU A 157 10.24 2.06 0.45
N GLU A 158 10.34 1.52 1.65
CA GLU A 158 11.58 1.10 2.29
C GLU A 158 11.33 -0.19 3.06
N PRO A 159 12.32 -1.08 3.15
CA PRO A 159 12.19 -2.33 3.88
C PRO A 159 11.67 -2.16 5.30
N GLU A 160 12.16 -1.15 6.01
CA GLU A 160 11.79 -0.86 7.40
C GLU A 160 10.33 -0.49 7.54
N VAL A 161 9.81 0.34 6.62
CA VAL A 161 8.39 0.74 6.60
C VAL A 161 7.49 -0.46 6.33
N ASP A 162 7.82 -1.24 5.31
CA ASP A 162 7.00 -2.38 4.93
C ASP A 162 7.06 -3.51 5.98
N LEU A 163 8.22 -3.73 6.61
CA LEU A 163 8.37 -4.66 7.72
C LEU A 163 7.53 -4.22 8.93
N TYR A 164 7.60 -2.95 9.31
CA TYR A 164 6.80 -2.41 10.43
C TYR A 164 5.30 -2.64 10.20
N LEU A 165 4.79 -2.22 9.05
CA LEU A 165 3.36 -2.33 8.73
C LEU A 165 2.88 -3.78 8.75
N MET A 166 3.64 -4.70 8.16
CA MET A 166 3.26 -6.11 8.11
C MET A 166 3.43 -6.79 9.47
N THR A 167 4.47 -6.45 10.24
CA THR A 167 4.69 -6.99 11.60
C THR A 167 3.54 -6.60 12.52
N LEU A 168 3.14 -5.34 12.51
CA LEU A 168 2.01 -4.85 13.30
C LEU A 168 0.73 -5.64 12.98
N ALA A 169 0.38 -5.81 11.71
CA ALA A 169 -0.79 -6.57 11.32
C ALA A 169 -0.71 -8.05 11.77
N LYS A 170 0.46 -8.68 11.64
CA LYS A 170 0.63 -10.07 12.08
C LYS A 170 0.53 -10.25 13.59
N LYS A 171 1.11 -9.35 14.36
CA LYS A 171 1.01 -9.34 15.84
C LYS A 171 -0.46 -9.21 16.29
N MET A 172 -1.28 -8.48 15.51
CA MET A 172 -2.72 -8.32 15.75
C MET A 172 -3.59 -9.41 15.12
N GLY A 173 -2.99 -10.52 14.65
CA GLY A 173 -3.71 -11.71 14.17
C GLY A 173 -4.33 -11.59 12.76
N TYR A 174 -3.92 -10.60 11.97
CA TYR A 174 -4.43 -10.45 10.61
C TYR A 174 -3.99 -11.59 9.68
N ARG A 175 -4.93 -12.03 8.82
CA ARG A 175 -4.60 -12.74 7.59
C ARG A 175 -4.17 -11.72 6.54
N ILE A 176 -2.99 -11.89 5.95
CA ILE A 176 -2.43 -10.94 4.99
C ILE A 176 -2.45 -11.53 3.58
N GLN A 177 -3.01 -10.77 2.64
CA GLN A 177 -2.80 -11.00 1.21
C GLN A 177 -2.11 -9.79 0.60
N MET A 178 -0.91 -10.01 0.07
CA MET A 178 -0.13 -8.97 -0.57
C MET A 178 -0.14 -9.14 -2.09
N HIS A 179 -0.69 -8.19 -2.79
CA HIS A 179 -0.77 -8.14 -4.25
C HIS A 179 0.22 -7.10 -4.77
N VAL A 180 1.21 -7.52 -5.53
CA VAL A 180 2.26 -6.64 -6.06
C VAL A 180 2.21 -6.62 -7.57
N LEU A 181 1.91 -5.45 -8.12
CA LEU A 181 1.88 -5.25 -9.57
C LEU A 181 3.23 -4.77 -10.08
N CYS A 182 3.88 -5.64 -10.85
CA CYS A 182 5.21 -5.42 -11.40
C CYS A 182 5.12 -5.23 -12.92
N VAL A 183 5.63 -4.12 -13.43
CA VAL A 183 5.66 -3.83 -14.86
C VAL A 183 7.04 -3.28 -15.27
N PRO A 184 7.44 -3.40 -16.53
CA PRO A 184 8.66 -2.77 -17.03
C PRO A 184 8.65 -1.25 -16.83
N ARG A 185 9.82 -0.65 -16.66
CA ARG A 185 10.00 0.78 -16.40
C ARG A 185 9.30 1.63 -17.47
N LYS A 186 9.51 1.33 -18.75
CA LYS A 186 8.90 2.04 -19.88
C LYS A 186 7.37 2.08 -19.81
N VAL A 187 6.75 1.01 -19.32
CA VAL A 187 5.29 0.93 -19.11
C VAL A 187 4.84 1.85 -17.99
N SER A 188 5.57 1.86 -16.88
CA SER A 188 5.32 2.80 -15.78
C SER A 188 5.40 4.25 -16.23
N ASP A 189 6.47 4.63 -16.92
CA ASP A 189 6.72 5.99 -17.38
C ASP A 189 5.63 6.43 -18.37
N TYR A 190 5.21 5.54 -19.29
CA TYR A 190 4.10 5.82 -20.19
C TYR A 190 2.79 6.12 -19.44
N PHE A 191 2.40 5.29 -18.45
CA PHE A 191 1.19 5.53 -17.68
C PHE A 191 1.27 6.77 -16.79
N ILE A 192 2.46 7.12 -16.30
CA ILE A 192 2.67 8.37 -15.55
C ILE A 192 2.41 9.57 -16.47
N MET A 193 3.02 9.61 -17.67
CA MET A 193 2.82 10.67 -18.65
C MET A 193 1.35 10.79 -19.09
N HIS A 194 0.73 9.65 -19.44
CA HIS A 194 -0.67 9.64 -19.85
C HIS A 194 -1.61 10.16 -18.75
N ARG A 195 -1.36 9.78 -17.49
CA ARG A 195 -2.12 10.29 -16.36
C ARG A 195 -1.91 11.79 -16.15
N GLN A 196 -0.68 12.27 -16.28
CA GLN A 196 -0.38 13.70 -16.20
C GLN A 196 -1.18 14.50 -17.25
N GLN A 197 -1.22 14.02 -18.48
CA GLN A 197 -2.01 14.66 -19.54
C GLN A 197 -3.52 14.71 -19.23
N LEU A 198 -4.06 13.63 -18.61
CA LEU A 198 -5.50 13.55 -18.33
C LEU A 198 -5.93 14.26 -17.05
N THR A 199 -5.08 14.35 -16.05
CA THR A 199 -5.47 14.78 -14.69
C THR A 199 -4.59 15.87 -14.11
N GLY A 200 -3.58 16.35 -14.84
CA GLY A 200 -2.56 17.28 -14.32
C GLY A 200 -1.62 16.67 -13.27
N ARG A 201 -1.85 15.42 -12.86
CA ARG A 201 -1.09 14.80 -11.76
C ARG A 201 0.33 14.46 -12.16
N PHE A 202 1.26 15.31 -11.76
CA PHE A 202 2.67 15.13 -11.99
C PHE A 202 3.32 14.11 -11.05
N VAL A 203 4.34 13.39 -11.53
CA VAL A 203 5.25 12.54 -10.74
C VAL A 203 6.66 12.79 -11.23
N LYS A 204 7.54 13.27 -10.36
CA LYS A 204 8.95 13.49 -10.73
C LYS A 204 9.59 12.19 -11.22
N PRO A 205 10.42 12.25 -12.27
CA PRO A 205 11.18 11.08 -12.76
C PRO A 205 12.04 10.41 -11.69
N THR A 206 12.62 11.20 -10.78
CA THR A 206 13.39 10.71 -9.62
C THR A 206 12.53 9.86 -8.68
N SER A 207 11.32 10.33 -8.34
CA SER A 207 10.37 9.57 -7.53
C SER A 207 9.89 8.31 -8.23
N SER A 208 9.64 8.36 -9.56
CA SER A 208 9.28 7.18 -10.33
C SER A 208 10.39 6.14 -10.31
N ASN A 209 11.63 6.56 -10.46
CA ASN A 209 12.79 5.68 -10.37
C ASN A 209 12.93 5.05 -8.99
N TYR A 210 12.80 5.86 -7.95
CA TYR A 210 12.86 5.38 -6.58
C TYR A 210 11.83 4.26 -6.32
N PHE A 211 10.56 4.47 -6.63
CA PHE A 211 9.51 3.46 -6.44
C PHE A 211 9.70 2.20 -7.29
N PHE A 212 10.35 2.31 -8.44
CA PHE A 212 10.68 1.15 -9.26
C PHE A 212 11.79 0.32 -8.62
N THR A 213 12.83 0.97 -8.11
CA THR A 213 14.00 0.31 -7.51
C THR A 213 13.71 -0.25 -6.12
N ALA A 214 12.79 0.38 -5.36
CA ALA A 214 12.42 -0.05 -4.01
C ALA A 214 11.71 -1.41 -3.95
N LEU A 215 11.06 -1.86 -5.05
CA LEU A 215 10.31 -3.13 -5.06
C LEU A 215 11.16 -4.34 -4.64
N ALA A 216 12.35 -4.49 -5.21
CA ALA A 216 13.18 -5.67 -4.96
C ALA A 216 13.70 -5.75 -3.52
N PRO A 217 14.29 -4.70 -2.92
CA PRO A 217 14.74 -4.72 -1.54
C PRO A 217 13.59 -4.92 -0.54
N CYS A 218 12.44 -4.26 -0.73
CA CYS A 218 11.28 -4.44 0.14
C CYS A 218 10.73 -5.88 0.08
N LEU A 219 10.53 -6.44 -1.10
CA LEU A 219 10.10 -7.84 -1.24
C LEU A 219 11.12 -8.83 -0.66
N LYS A 220 12.41 -8.55 -0.82
CA LYS A 220 13.48 -9.36 -0.22
C LYS A 220 13.42 -9.33 1.30
N ALA A 221 13.23 -8.16 1.90
CA ALA A 221 13.11 -8.02 3.34
C ALA A 221 11.87 -8.76 3.88
N LEU A 222 10.71 -8.53 3.28
CA LEU A 222 9.45 -9.17 3.66
C LEU A 222 9.49 -10.71 3.54
N THR A 223 10.08 -11.23 2.48
CA THR A 223 10.17 -12.69 2.29
C THR A 223 11.21 -13.36 3.19
N ARG A 224 12.22 -12.62 3.66
CA ARG A 224 13.24 -13.14 4.60
C ARG A 224 12.84 -13.04 6.05
N SER A 225 11.95 -12.12 6.38
CA SER A 225 11.54 -11.87 7.78
C SER A 225 10.74 -13.01 8.42
N GLY A 226 10.19 -13.93 7.61
CA GLY A 226 9.29 -14.98 8.12
C GLY A 226 7.90 -14.47 8.56
N ILE A 227 7.56 -13.21 8.25
CA ILE A 227 6.26 -12.60 8.64
C ILE A 227 5.09 -13.37 8.04
N PHE A 228 5.20 -13.81 6.80
CA PHE A 228 4.12 -14.55 6.14
C PHE A 228 4.09 -16.00 6.59
N ASN A 229 2.93 -16.50 6.94
CA ASN A 229 2.68 -17.92 7.27
C ASN A 229 1.88 -18.62 6.16
N LYS A 230 1.51 -19.88 6.38
CA LYS A 230 0.76 -20.69 5.40
C LYS A 230 -0.62 -20.14 5.01
N ASN A 231 -1.21 -19.29 5.84
CA ASN A 231 -2.51 -18.69 5.60
C ASN A 231 -2.41 -17.34 4.88
N ASP A 232 -1.21 -16.82 4.67
CA ASP A 232 -0.94 -15.57 4.01
C ASP A 232 -0.61 -15.79 2.53
N GLY A 233 -0.78 -14.75 1.71
CA GLY A 233 -0.50 -14.80 0.28
C GLY A 233 0.40 -13.66 -0.19
N LEU A 234 1.38 -13.99 -1.04
CA LEU A 234 2.09 -13.01 -1.86
C LEU A 234 1.86 -13.33 -3.33
N ILE A 235 1.21 -12.43 -4.05
CA ILE A 235 0.81 -12.61 -5.43
C ILE A 235 1.48 -11.54 -6.28
N LEU A 236 2.28 -11.97 -7.25
CA LEU A 236 2.90 -11.07 -8.23
C LEU A 236 2.04 -11.01 -9.50
N TRP A 237 1.70 -9.79 -9.88
CA TRP A 237 0.92 -9.49 -11.07
C TRP A 237 1.77 -8.82 -12.12
N SER A 238 1.45 -9.06 -13.38
CA SER A 238 2.00 -8.33 -14.52
C SER A 238 0.95 -8.18 -15.59
N HIS A 239 0.91 -7.04 -16.28
CA HIS A 239 -0.01 -6.79 -17.41
C HIS A 239 0.12 -7.79 -18.55
N PHE A 240 1.22 -8.53 -18.60
CA PHE A 240 1.56 -9.40 -19.72
C PHE A 240 1.26 -10.88 -19.45
N LEU A 241 0.84 -11.19 -18.23
CA LEU A 241 0.46 -12.54 -17.86
C LEU A 241 -1.07 -12.61 -17.77
N THR A 242 -1.61 -13.64 -18.41
CA THR A 242 -3.04 -13.95 -18.29
C THR A 242 -3.38 -14.49 -16.90
N ASN A 243 -2.41 -15.09 -16.21
CA ASN A 243 -2.57 -15.60 -14.87
C ASN A 243 -1.57 -14.94 -13.92
N PRO A 244 -2.01 -14.56 -12.71
CA PRO A 244 -1.10 -14.09 -11.68
C PRO A 244 -0.20 -15.24 -11.25
N ILE A 245 1.02 -14.91 -10.87
CA ILE A 245 1.91 -15.89 -10.25
C ILE A 245 1.73 -15.77 -8.73
N GLN A 246 1.02 -16.72 -8.16
CA GLN A 246 1.01 -16.88 -6.71
C GLN A 246 2.38 -17.44 -6.28
N VAL A 247 2.99 -16.81 -5.33
CA VAL A 247 4.22 -17.26 -4.72
C VAL A 247 3.83 -18.05 -3.47
N THR A 248 3.46 -19.31 -3.66
CA THR A 248 3.02 -20.20 -2.57
C THR A 248 4.17 -20.59 -1.64
N ASN A 249 5.38 -20.72 -2.19
CA ASN A 249 6.60 -20.88 -1.42
C ASN A 249 7.34 -19.54 -1.42
N LEU A 250 7.31 -18.85 -0.32
CA LEU A 250 7.99 -17.58 -0.10
C LEU A 250 9.53 -17.70 -0.14
N ASN A 251 10.02 -18.62 -0.96
CA ASN A 251 11.44 -18.74 -1.26
C ASN A 251 11.88 -17.43 -1.95
N ASN A 252 12.66 -16.67 -1.23
CA ASN A 252 13.19 -15.38 -1.61
C ASN A 252 13.79 -15.37 -3.03
N GLY A 253 14.54 -16.40 -3.40
CA GLY A 253 15.13 -16.52 -4.73
C GLY A 253 14.11 -16.66 -5.86
N ALA A 254 12.99 -17.34 -5.61
CA ALA A 254 11.92 -17.49 -6.61
C ALA A 254 11.15 -16.16 -6.82
N VAL A 255 10.84 -15.44 -5.74
CA VAL A 255 10.17 -14.12 -5.79
C VAL A 255 11.01 -13.14 -6.58
N LEU A 256 12.29 -13.02 -6.26
CA LEU A 256 13.19 -12.06 -6.92
C LEU A 256 13.46 -12.41 -8.39
N ARG A 257 13.58 -13.71 -8.73
CA ARG A 257 13.71 -14.13 -10.15
C ARG A 257 12.48 -13.76 -10.96
N LYS A 258 11.27 -13.95 -10.40
CA LYS A 258 10.01 -13.58 -11.06
C LYS A 258 9.85 -12.06 -11.18
N LEU A 259 10.17 -11.32 -10.13
CA LEU A 259 10.18 -9.86 -10.17
C LEU A 259 11.11 -9.34 -11.27
N ASN A 260 12.34 -9.83 -11.32
CA ASN A 260 13.32 -9.46 -12.35
C ASN A 260 12.82 -9.79 -13.76
N LEU A 261 12.17 -10.96 -13.94
CA LEU A 261 11.58 -11.33 -15.21
C LEU A 261 10.49 -10.32 -15.65
N PHE A 262 9.65 -9.87 -14.73
CA PHE A 262 8.59 -8.91 -15.02
C PHE A 262 9.13 -7.51 -15.32
N GLN A 263 10.17 -7.09 -14.61
CA GLN A 263 10.80 -5.80 -14.81
C GLN A 263 11.65 -5.71 -16.07
N ARG A 264 12.27 -6.82 -16.49
CA ARG A 264 13.17 -6.89 -17.66
C ARG A 264 12.46 -7.23 -18.97
N ARG A 265 11.27 -7.79 -18.94
CA ARG A 265 10.54 -8.10 -20.18
C ARG A 265 10.31 -6.83 -20.98
N ASP A 266 11.17 -6.66 -21.96
CA ASP A 266 10.99 -5.61 -22.97
C ASP A 266 9.78 -5.98 -23.82
N ASN A 267 8.69 -5.26 -23.63
CA ASN A 267 7.45 -5.57 -24.32
C ASN A 267 7.41 -4.91 -25.69
N THR A 268 7.99 -5.59 -26.62
CA THR A 268 7.84 -5.33 -28.05
C THR A 268 6.39 -5.38 -28.54
N ARG A 269 5.45 -5.88 -27.72
CA ARG A 269 4.03 -5.98 -28.05
C ARG A 269 3.20 -4.73 -27.78
N ILE A 270 3.68 -3.79 -26.96
CA ILE A 270 3.01 -2.52 -26.72
C ILE A 270 3.68 -1.47 -27.58
N LYS A 271 3.13 -1.26 -28.77
CA LYS A 271 3.61 -0.25 -29.72
C LYS A 271 2.81 1.05 -29.64
N ASN A 272 1.59 1.00 -29.10
CA ASN A 272 0.69 2.15 -29.04
C ASN A 272 -0.31 2.05 -27.85
N PRO A 273 -1.02 3.14 -27.48
CA PRO A 273 -2.00 3.15 -26.40
C PRO A 273 -3.14 2.15 -26.53
N GLN A 274 -3.54 1.80 -27.77
CA GLN A 274 -4.64 0.86 -28.01
C GLN A 274 -4.25 -0.58 -27.63
N ASP A 275 -2.98 -0.93 -27.79
CA ASP A 275 -2.47 -2.24 -27.35
C ASP A 275 -2.57 -2.39 -25.84
N LEU A 276 -2.33 -1.30 -25.09
CA LEU A 276 -2.52 -1.26 -23.63
C LEU A 276 -3.99 -1.47 -23.24
N LEU A 277 -4.94 -0.90 -23.97
CA LEU A 277 -6.37 -1.09 -23.70
C LEU A 277 -6.81 -2.54 -23.93
N LYS A 278 -6.29 -3.21 -24.97
CA LYS A 278 -6.57 -4.63 -25.24
C LYS A 278 -6.00 -5.52 -24.14
N VAL A 279 -4.78 -5.23 -23.70
CA VAL A 279 -4.13 -5.92 -22.57
C VAL A 279 -4.94 -5.69 -21.29
N LYS A 280 -5.38 -4.46 -21.02
CA LYS A 280 -6.21 -4.11 -19.86
C LYS A 280 -7.48 -4.97 -19.77
N LYS A 281 -8.24 -5.10 -20.85
CA LYS A 281 -9.49 -5.89 -20.86
C LYS A 281 -9.26 -7.38 -20.55
N ARG A 282 -8.20 -7.97 -21.10
CA ARG A 282 -7.83 -9.38 -20.83
C ARG A 282 -7.39 -9.57 -19.39
N TRP A 283 -6.61 -8.63 -18.90
CA TRP A 283 -6.03 -8.68 -17.57
C TRP A 283 -7.08 -8.52 -16.46
N MET A 284 -8.06 -7.62 -16.61
CA MET A 284 -9.18 -7.48 -15.66
C MET A 284 -9.93 -8.80 -15.46
N LYS A 285 -10.19 -9.55 -16.53
CA LYS A 285 -10.81 -10.88 -16.42
C LYS A 285 -9.96 -11.88 -15.63
N SER A 286 -8.63 -11.80 -15.77
CA SER A 286 -7.71 -12.70 -15.05
C SER A 286 -7.58 -12.35 -13.57
N ILE A 287 -7.61 -11.05 -13.22
CA ILE A 287 -7.57 -10.61 -11.82
C ILE A 287 -8.77 -11.15 -11.07
N CYS A 288 -9.98 -10.93 -11.59
CA CYS A 288 -11.20 -11.39 -10.93
C CYS A 288 -11.15 -12.90 -10.63
N LYS A 289 -10.69 -13.71 -11.59
CA LYS A 289 -10.50 -15.15 -11.38
C LYS A 289 -9.39 -15.46 -10.36
N GLY A 290 -8.26 -14.79 -10.46
CA GLY A 290 -7.10 -15.04 -9.60
C GLY A 290 -7.32 -14.60 -8.15
N VAL A 291 -8.06 -13.53 -7.91
CA VAL A 291 -8.39 -13.09 -6.54
C VAL A 291 -9.41 -14.05 -5.92
N LEU A 292 -10.45 -14.46 -6.65
CA LEU A 292 -11.45 -15.41 -6.17
C LEU A 292 -10.86 -16.78 -5.77
N ASN A 293 -9.85 -17.25 -6.49
CA ASN A 293 -9.22 -18.55 -6.18
C ASN A 293 -8.26 -18.50 -4.99
N ASN A 294 -7.98 -17.32 -4.42
CA ASN A 294 -7.02 -17.13 -3.33
C ASN A 294 -7.66 -16.49 -2.07
N VAL A 295 -8.95 -16.31 -2.07
CA VAL A 295 -9.78 -15.92 -0.91
C VAL A 295 -10.46 -17.15 -0.34
#